data_6574768346142dc95e6e9b84f67326e7
#
_entry.id   6574768346142dc95e6e9b84f67326e7
#
_cell.length_a   1.000
_cell.length_b   1.000
_cell.length_c   1.000
_cell.angle_alpha   90.00
_cell.angle_beta   90.00
_cell.angle_gamma   90.00
#
_symmetry.space_group_name_H-M   'P 1'
#
loop_
_entity.id
_entity.type
_entity.pdbx_description
1 polymer ?
#
loop_
_entity_poly.entity_id
_entity_poly.type
_entity_poly.pdbx_seq_one_letter_code
_entity_poly.pdbx_strand_id
1 'polypeptide(L)'
;MWSARTNQKAADALSEMFLQNDKVTKLSNYRISISDNAFNFNSSFLYPAVNLYQVNSRKCVSFISRPLIMKISVPYVLIIALLIKCCCCESEQYRGNSIGKLNSYHHQVSGDVFAINETSLLIANFNYDGNGVDTFFWAGTNNRPGPVGFIVPNEYGKTDVLGRYFNKDITISLSDGKKLTDIKWFAIYDLTKQSTFGDVYIPDEFLPPKPQEITQLSSRSHGVSSGPLQLIDAKTIRIPKFTYNGAGTDTYFWVGVGPLPSTKGHKVPDEYGYLDPLRVYVEETINVELPGQLTIFDIDWFSIFNVATGENYGSATIPDNPNVPPSLTKTYAYKSSLPNCIQLHRDFQASWEIFGPQITIQLAGQIGEDDYLAFGMSGASNKARMVGADVTIAYIDGARGAATDYNITAEAACVKVLGQYRGVCRDELVGGQDNNQLHTVERIDGVTIITYRRTLISSDPGDKEYKTNGTSHMIWAIGRLDKKKEPFFP
;
A
#
# COMPACT_ATOMS: atom_id res chain seq x y z
N MET A 1 0.73 19.55 -19.27
CA MET A 1 2.11 19.60 -18.81
C MET A 1 2.31 19.16 -17.34
N TRP A 2 1.32 18.49 -16.74
CA TRP A 2 1.37 18.01 -15.33
C TRP A 2 1.35 16.49 -15.18
N SER A 3 1.37 15.74 -16.27
CA SER A 3 1.34 14.26 -16.26
C SER A 3 2.74 13.61 -16.26
N ALA A 4 3.81 14.40 -16.39
CA ALA A 4 5.16 13.86 -16.58
C ALA A 4 5.95 13.62 -15.27
N ARG A 5 5.51 14.15 -14.11
CA ARG A 5 6.31 14.07 -12.87
C ARG A 5 6.12 12.82 -12.03
N THR A 6 5.00 12.14 -12.12
CA THR A 6 4.77 10.86 -11.40
C THR A 6 5.38 9.65 -12.13
N ASN A 7 5.59 9.77 -13.44
CA ASN A 7 6.17 8.70 -14.26
C ASN A 7 7.71 8.75 -14.32
N GLN A 8 8.30 9.90 -14.00
CA GLN A 8 9.75 10.08 -13.93
C GLN A 8 10.38 9.25 -12.80
N LYS A 9 9.69 9.06 -11.68
CA LYS A 9 10.25 8.37 -10.51
C LYS A 9 10.44 6.86 -10.69
N ALA A 10 9.55 6.18 -11.43
CA ALA A 10 9.74 4.76 -11.75
C ALA A 10 10.82 4.57 -12.84
N ALA A 11 10.89 5.49 -13.81
CA ALA A 11 11.95 5.53 -14.83
C ALA A 11 13.29 5.95 -14.23
N ASP A 12 13.31 6.88 -13.28
CA ASP A 12 14.52 7.31 -12.57
C ASP A 12 15.06 6.21 -11.65
N ALA A 13 14.19 5.40 -11.03
CA ALA A 13 14.62 4.22 -10.26
C ALA A 13 15.28 3.16 -11.14
N LEU A 14 14.78 2.96 -12.37
CA LEU A 14 15.43 2.10 -13.36
C LEU A 14 16.66 2.76 -14.00
N SER A 15 16.63 4.07 -14.28
CA SER A 15 17.77 4.78 -14.85
C SER A 15 18.92 4.95 -13.84
N GLU A 16 18.63 5.14 -12.54
CA GLU A 16 19.65 5.12 -11.50
C GLU A 16 20.24 3.71 -11.30
N MET A 17 19.44 2.65 -11.49
CA MET A 17 19.97 1.28 -11.60
C MET A 17 20.89 1.08 -12.80
N PHE A 18 20.69 1.80 -13.91
CA PHE A 18 21.40 1.61 -15.18
C PHE A 18 22.58 2.55 -15.43
N LEU A 19 22.64 3.74 -14.81
CA LEU A 19 23.60 4.79 -15.14
C LEU A 19 24.77 4.96 -14.16
N GLN A 20 24.88 4.22 -13.07
CA GLN A 20 26.00 4.34 -12.15
C GLN A 20 26.90 3.12 -12.13
N ASN A 21 27.90 3.11 -13.01
CA ASN A 21 28.96 2.08 -13.09
C ASN A 21 29.83 1.93 -11.84
N ASP A 22 29.67 2.79 -10.80
CA ASP A 22 30.45 2.71 -9.55
C ASP A 22 29.61 2.62 -8.27
N LYS A 23 28.27 2.54 -8.35
CA LYS A 23 27.37 2.44 -7.19
C LYS A 23 26.26 1.39 -7.34
N VAL A 24 26.54 0.29 -8.04
CA VAL A 24 25.61 -0.85 -8.23
C VAL A 24 25.46 -1.72 -6.97
N THR A 25 25.41 -1.11 -5.81
CA THR A 25 25.17 -1.83 -4.54
C THR A 25 23.73 -1.71 -4.01
N LYS A 26 22.80 -1.28 -4.85
CA LYS A 26 21.38 -1.12 -4.43
C LYS A 26 20.39 -2.02 -5.18
N LEU A 27 20.80 -3.22 -5.56
CA LEU A 27 19.83 -4.29 -5.73
C LEU A 27 19.57 -4.85 -4.34
N SER A 28 18.31 -4.82 -3.89
CA SER A 28 17.93 -5.25 -2.55
C SER A 28 18.50 -6.65 -2.25
N ASN A 29 19.29 -6.76 -1.19
CA ASN A 29 19.81 -8.03 -0.68
C ASN A 29 18.68 -8.82 0.04
N TYR A 30 17.55 -9.05 -0.60
CA TYR A 30 16.52 -9.91 -0.02
C TYR A 30 16.94 -11.37 -0.11
N ARG A 31 17.20 -11.96 1.05
CA ARG A 31 17.34 -13.40 1.19
C ARG A 31 15.96 -14.00 1.40
N ILE A 32 15.42 -14.68 0.40
CA ILE A 32 14.27 -15.54 0.58
C ILE A 32 14.78 -16.89 0.99
N SER A 33 14.56 -17.28 2.26
CA SER A 33 14.75 -18.66 2.66
C SER A 33 13.48 -19.45 2.31
N ILE A 34 13.60 -20.35 1.36
CA ILE A 34 12.56 -21.32 1.06
C ILE A 34 12.78 -22.47 2.06
N SER A 35 11.95 -22.54 3.11
CA SER A 35 12.02 -23.66 4.06
C SER A 35 11.24 -24.85 3.53
N ASP A 36 11.87 -26.00 3.44
CA ASP A 36 11.21 -27.29 3.20
C ASP A 36 10.25 -27.60 4.36
N ASN A 37 8.96 -27.45 4.14
CA ASN A 37 7.96 -28.21 4.89
C ASN A 37 7.64 -29.49 4.10
N ALA A 38 8.63 -30.38 4.00
CA ALA A 38 8.41 -31.74 3.57
C ALA A 38 7.67 -32.50 4.68
N PHE A 39 6.38 -32.66 4.53
CA PHE A 39 5.63 -33.62 5.35
C PHE A 39 5.97 -35.05 4.89
N ASN A 40 6.86 -35.70 5.62
CA ASN A 40 6.97 -37.15 5.59
C ASN A 40 5.73 -37.76 6.26
N PHE A 41 4.89 -38.41 5.47
CA PHE A 41 3.88 -39.32 5.97
C PHE A 41 4.60 -40.60 6.43
N ASN A 42 4.86 -40.73 7.74
CA ASN A 42 4.96 -42.01 8.40
C ASN A 42 4.27 -41.92 9.77
N SER A 43 3.32 -42.82 9.90
CA SER A 43 2.52 -43.06 11.09
C SER A 43 3.38 -43.46 12.29
N SER A 44 3.26 -42.72 13.38
CA SER A 44 3.09 -43.25 14.74
C SER A 44 3.18 -42.16 15.80
N PHE A 45 2.27 -42.25 16.72
CA PHE A 45 2.03 -41.41 17.90
C PHE A 45 3.27 -41.06 18.71
N LEU A 46 3.39 -39.80 19.15
CA LEU A 46 3.68 -39.38 20.52
C LEU A 46 3.89 -37.83 20.59
N TYR A 47 3.14 -37.19 21.48
CA TYR A 47 3.31 -35.75 21.78
C TYR A 47 4.63 -35.51 22.53
N PRO A 48 5.28 -34.36 22.31
CA PRO A 48 5.73 -33.57 23.45
C PRO A 48 5.32 -32.07 23.35
N ALA A 49 5.27 -31.48 24.54
CA ALA A 49 4.87 -30.11 24.84
C ALA A 49 5.61 -29.07 24.03
N VAL A 50 4.85 -28.13 23.45
CA VAL A 50 5.37 -26.97 22.73
C VAL A 50 5.32 -25.75 23.65
N ASN A 51 6.50 -25.22 23.95
CA ASN A 51 6.65 -23.89 24.56
C ASN A 51 6.21 -22.81 23.54
N LEU A 52 5.17 -22.10 23.91
CA LEU A 52 4.64 -20.97 23.16
C LEU A 52 5.56 -19.75 23.34
N TYR A 53 6.36 -19.45 22.34
CA TYR A 53 6.86 -18.10 22.14
C TYR A 53 5.87 -17.34 21.26
N GLN A 54 5.22 -16.32 21.84
CA GLN A 54 4.33 -15.42 21.13
C GLN A 54 5.14 -14.56 20.16
N VAL A 55 5.08 -14.87 18.87
CA VAL A 55 5.41 -13.94 17.79
C VAL A 55 4.10 -13.46 17.22
N ASN A 56 3.77 -12.20 17.42
CA ASN A 56 2.61 -11.55 16.83
C ASN A 56 2.84 -11.35 15.32
N SER A 57 2.70 -12.42 14.56
CA SER A 57 2.38 -12.35 13.13
C SER A 57 1.04 -13.05 12.95
N ARG A 58 0.04 -12.31 12.44
CA ARG A 58 -1.30 -12.87 12.16
C ARG A 58 -1.14 -13.99 11.14
N LYS A 59 -1.05 -15.24 11.60
CA LYS A 59 -1.11 -16.41 10.74
C LYS A 59 -2.54 -16.58 10.25
N CYS A 60 -2.71 -16.70 8.94
CA CYS A 60 -3.95 -17.20 8.35
C CYS A 60 -4.15 -18.65 8.80
N VAL A 61 -5.14 -18.90 9.64
CA VAL A 61 -5.54 -20.26 10.02
C VAL A 61 -6.63 -20.71 9.03
N SER A 62 -6.29 -21.62 8.13
CA SER A 62 -7.28 -22.33 7.33
C SER A 62 -7.86 -23.50 8.15
N PHE A 63 -9.14 -23.43 8.46
CA PHE A 63 -9.86 -24.57 9.02
C PHE A 63 -10.33 -25.48 7.88
N ILE A 64 -9.74 -26.65 7.77
CA ILE A 64 -10.30 -27.76 6.98
C ILE A 64 -11.39 -28.41 7.82
N SER A 65 -12.64 -28.19 7.46
CA SER A 65 -13.79 -28.84 8.10
C SER A 65 -13.99 -30.24 7.50
N ARG A 66 -13.77 -31.30 8.31
CA ARG A 66 -14.43 -32.60 8.08
C ARG A 66 -15.85 -32.49 8.64
N PRO A 67 -16.86 -33.05 7.96
CA PRO A 67 -18.23 -32.97 8.44
C PRO A 67 -18.43 -33.91 9.63
N LEU A 68 -18.45 -33.34 10.84
CA LEU A 68 -19.02 -34.01 12.01
C LEU A 68 -20.48 -33.56 12.10
N ILE A 69 -21.40 -34.50 11.90
CA ILE A 69 -22.84 -34.25 12.08
C ILE A 69 -23.09 -34.17 13.60
N MET A 70 -22.98 -32.98 14.15
CA MET A 70 -23.48 -32.67 15.49
C MET A 70 -24.84 -31.94 15.36
N LYS A 71 -25.86 -32.45 16.02
CA LYS A 71 -27.15 -31.76 16.22
C LYS A 71 -26.90 -30.55 17.13
N ILE A 72 -26.62 -29.38 16.56
CA ILE A 72 -26.46 -28.13 17.30
C ILE A 72 -27.84 -27.51 17.46
N SER A 73 -28.26 -27.23 18.69
CA SER A 73 -29.52 -26.55 18.98
C SER A 73 -29.49 -25.09 18.56
N VAL A 74 -30.61 -24.55 18.09
CA VAL A 74 -30.78 -23.19 17.53
C VAL A 74 -30.10 -22.05 18.34
N PRO A 75 -30.08 -22.05 19.69
CA PRO A 75 -29.41 -21.01 20.46
C PRO A 75 -27.88 -20.98 20.28
N TYR A 76 -27.24 -22.11 20.04
CA TYR A 76 -25.78 -22.16 19.80
C TYR A 76 -25.37 -21.59 18.44
N VAL A 77 -26.23 -21.72 17.42
CA VAL A 77 -25.97 -21.14 16.10
C VAL A 77 -26.05 -19.63 16.17
N LEU A 78 -26.96 -19.06 16.95
CA LEU A 78 -27.06 -17.61 17.17
C LEU A 78 -25.87 -17.04 17.97
N ILE A 79 -25.36 -17.78 18.96
CA ILE A 79 -24.18 -17.37 19.72
C ILE A 79 -22.92 -17.45 18.85
N ILE A 80 -22.77 -18.49 18.02
CA ILE A 80 -21.64 -18.61 17.09
C ILE A 80 -21.73 -17.51 16.00
N ALA A 81 -22.91 -17.20 15.48
CA ALA A 81 -23.11 -16.11 14.53
C ALA A 81 -22.81 -14.72 15.14
N LEU A 82 -23.14 -14.50 16.42
CA LEU A 82 -22.77 -13.31 17.16
C LEU A 82 -21.28 -13.23 17.45
N LEU A 83 -20.62 -14.34 17.75
CA LEU A 83 -19.17 -14.41 17.96
C LEU A 83 -18.39 -14.23 16.65
N ILE A 84 -18.89 -14.76 15.53
CA ILE A 84 -18.29 -14.55 14.19
C ILE A 84 -18.43 -13.08 13.78
N LYS A 85 -19.55 -12.42 14.09
CA LYS A 85 -19.74 -10.98 13.86
C LYS A 85 -18.81 -10.10 14.72
N CYS A 86 -18.39 -10.61 15.89
CA CYS A 86 -17.43 -9.91 16.77
C CYS A 86 -15.96 -10.12 16.38
N CYS A 87 -15.64 -11.14 15.54
CA CYS A 87 -14.27 -11.40 15.06
C CYS A 87 -13.92 -10.73 13.73
N CYS A 88 -14.89 -10.13 13.04
CA CYS A 88 -14.67 -9.30 11.85
C CYS A 88 -14.76 -7.83 12.21
N CYS A 89 -14.03 -7.38 13.24
CA CYS A 89 -13.73 -5.97 13.40
C CYS A 89 -12.64 -5.63 12.38
N GLU A 90 -13.02 -5.38 11.13
CA GLU A 90 -12.22 -4.55 10.24
C GLU A 90 -12.03 -3.22 10.99
N SER A 91 -10.80 -2.84 11.27
CA SER A 91 -10.53 -1.53 11.87
C SER A 91 -11.09 -0.49 10.91
N GLU A 92 -12.12 0.21 11.33
CA GLU A 92 -12.74 1.25 10.51
C GLU A 92 -11.67 2.29 10.20
N GLN A 93 -11.41 2.52 8.92
CA GLN A 93 -10.40 3.47 8.47
C GLN A 93 -10.74 4.86 9.03
N TYR A 94 -9.77 5.53 9.65
CA TYR A 94 -9.93 6.89 10.15
C TYR A 94 -10.29 7.83 9.00
N ARG A 95 -11.46 8.49 9.11
CA ARG A 95 -12.05 9.33 8.06
C ARG A 95 -11.95 10.83 8.36
N GLY A 96 -11.30 11.20 9.45
CA GLY A 96 -11.25 12.57 9.97
C GLY A 96 -12.19 12.78 11.15
N ASN A 97 -12.37 14.04 11.58
CA ASN A 97 -13.24 14.36 12.69
C ASN A 97 -14.71 14.35 12.27
N SER A 98 -15.51 13.53 12.94
CA SER A 98 -16.94 13.44 12.66
C SER A 98 -17.65 14.77 13.01
N ILE A 99 -18.39 15.30 12.04
CA ILE A 99 -19.31 16.41 12.24
C ILE A 99 -20.69 15.88 12.60
N GLY A 100 -21.11 14.79 11.95
CA GLY A 100 -22.39 14.13 12.22
C GLY A 100 -23.00 13.50 10.97
N LYS A 101 -24.20 12.97 11.13
CA LYS A 101 -24.99 12.44 10.01
C LYS A 101 -25.83 13.55 9.38
N LEU A 102 -26.00 13.49 8.06
CA LEU A 102 -26.97 14.33 7.38
C LEU A 102 -28.38 14.04 7.89
N ASN A 103 -29.07 15.08 8.38
CA ASN A 103 -30.50 15.02 8.58
C ASN A 103 -31.18 14.81 7.23
N SER A 104 -32.10 13.86 7.12
CA SER A 104 -32.79 13.52 5.89
C SER A 104 -34.22 14.08 5.92
N TYR A 105 -34.52 14.99 5.04
CA TYR A 105 -35.87 15.56 4.92
C TYR A 105 -36.56 15.10 3.63
N HIS A 106 -35.86 15.15 2.50
CA HIS A 106 -36.39 14.82 1.18
C HIS A 106 -35.33 14.16 0.30
N HIS A 107 -35.76 13.57 -0.81
CA HIS A 107 -34.92 13.08 -1.91
C HIS A 107 -33.86 12.04 -1.48
N GLN A 108 -34.15 11.23 -0.42
CA GLN A 108 -33.29 10.15 0.07
C GLN A 108 -31.88 10.62 0.47
N VAL A 109 -31.73 11.91 0.83
CA VAL A 109 -30.45 12.45 1.27
C VAL A 109 -29.99 11.73 2.55
N SER A 110 -28.81 11.16 2.51
CA SER A 110 -28.17 10.55 3.67
C SER A 110 -26.66 10.48 3.49
N GLY A 111 -25.93 10.36 4.58
CA GLY A 111 -24.47 10.24 4.58
C GLY A 111 -23.89 10.63 5.93
N ASP A 112 -22.65 10.21 6.18
CA ASP A 112 -21.89 10.59 7.36
C ASP A 112 -20.85 11.64 6.98
N VAL A 113 -20.85 12.78 7.68
CA VAL A 113 -20.02 13.95 7.34
C VAL A 113 -18.84 14.05 8.30
N PHE A 114 -17.63 14.13 7.73
CA PHE A 114 -16.36 14.27 8.44
C PHE A 114 -15.60 15.49 7.94
N ALA A 115 -14.94 16.20 8.83
CA ALA A 115 -13.93 17.18 8.45
C ALA A 115 -12.62 16.45 8.20
N ILE A 116 -12.02 16.67 7.02
CA ILE A 116 -10.72 16.09 6.65
C ILE A 116 -9.58 17.10 6.80
N ASN A 117 -9.88 18.38 6.76
CA ASN A 117 -8.98 19.47 7.06
C ASN A 117 -9.80 20.76 7.37
N GLU A 118 -9.13 21.90 7.46
CA GLU A 118 -9.78 23.18 7.77
C GLU A 118 -10.80 23.64 6.71
N THR A 119 -10.70 23.16 5.48
CA THR A 119 -11.51 23.65 4.35
C THR A 119 -12.32 22.57 3.63
N SER A 120 -12.14 21.30 3.99
CA SER A 120 -12.69 20.18 3.23
C SER A 120 -13.45 19.18 4.10
N LEU A 121 -14.53 18.66 3.52
CA LEU A 121 -15.41 17.64 4.10
C LEU A 121 -15.33 16.35 3.30
N LEU A 122 -15.39 15.22 3.97
CA LEU A 122 -15.73 13.92 3.43
C LEU A 122 -17.18 13.60 3.75
N ILE A 123 -18.01 13.32 2.77
CA ILE A 123 -19.35 12.76 2.97
C ILE A 123 -19.27 11.30 2.59
N ALA A 124 -19.30 10.44 3.59
CA ALA A 124 -19.25 9.00 3.40
C ALA A 124 -20.64 8.40 3.19
N ASN A 125 -20.73 7.39 2.33
CA ASN A 125 -21.99 6.71 1.98
C ASN A 125 -23.08 7.69 1.52
N PHE A 126 -22.72 8.72 0.77
CA PHE A 126 -23.65 9.76 0.32
C PHE A 126 -24.69 9.20 -0.64
N ASN A 127 -25.95 9.52 -0.35
CA ASN A 127 -27.08 9.20 -1.20
C ASN A 127 -27.89 10.47 -1.48
N TYR A 128 -28.33 10.59 -2.73
CA TYR A 128 -29.27 11.60 -3.22
C TYR A 128 -29.91 11.08 -4.52
N ASP A 129 -31.21 11.15 -4.65
CA ASP A 129 -31.93 10.57 -5.80
C ASP A 129 -31.77 11.33 -7.13
N GLY A 130 -31.24 12.55 -7.10
CA GLY A 130 -31.00 13.37 -8.29
C GLY A 130 -32.26 14.04 -8.87
N ASN A 131 -33.40 14.03 -8.16
CA ASN A 131 -34.69 14.52 -8.69
C ASN A 131 -35.01 15.96 -8.31
N GLY A 132 -34.10 16.70 -7.70
CA GLY A 132 -34.24 18.15 -7.48
C GLY A 132 -34.05 18.93 -8.79
N VAL A 133 -34.69 20.10 -8.88
CA VAL A 133 -34.68 20.93 -10.10
C VAL A 133 -33.41 21.77 -10.16
N ASP A 134 -32.99 22.34 -9.02
CA ASP A 134 -31.90 23.32 -8.95
C ASP A 134 -31.14 23.11 -7.61
N THR A 135 -30.66 21.89 -7.44
CA THR A 135 -30.10 21.40 -6.18
C THR A 135 -28.58 21.50 -6.17
N PHE A 136 -28.01 22.03 -5.08
CA PHE A 136 -26.58 22.25 -4.89
C PHE A 136 -26.13 21.80 -3.50
N PHE A 137 -24.82 21.60 -3.35
CA PHE A 137 -24.17 21.68 -2.05
C PHE A 137 -24.17 23.16 -1.62
N TRP A 138 -24.66 23.42 -0.42
CA TRP A 138 -24.96 24.74 0.07
C TRP A 138 -24.41 24.93 1.48
N ALA A 139 -23.83 26.07 1.79
CA ALA A 139 -23.32 26.36 3.11
C ALA A 139 -23.66 27.79 3.54
N GLY A 140 -23.71 28.03 4.83
CA GLY A 140 -24.00 29.37 5.33
C GLY A 140 -23.64 29.59 6.80
N THR A 141 -23.77 30.88 7.18
CA THR A 141 -23.39 31.39 8.50
C THR A 141 -24.61 31.69 9.39
N ASN A 142 -25.81 31.58 8.85
CA ASN A 142 -27.07 31.78 9.57
C ASN A 142 -27.35 30.62 10.53
N ASN A 143 -28.35 30.77 11.40
CA ASN A 143 -28.69 29.73 12.38
C ASN A 143 -29.34 28.48 11.76
N ARG A 144 -29.78 28.53 10.48
CA ARG A 144 -30.38 27.40 9.75
C ARG A 144 -30.25 27.60 8.25
N PRO A 145 -30.24 26.49 7.46
CA PRO A 145 -30.26 26.55 6.00
C PRO A 145 -31.44 27.37 5.46
N GLY A 146 -31.18 28.11 4.39
CA GLY A 146 -32.16 28.98 3.74
C GLY A 146 -31.55 29.60 2.46
N PRO A 147 -32.28 30.55 1.81
CA PRO A 147 -31.84 31.13 0.56
C PRO A 147 -30.60 32.02 0.68
N VAL A 148 -30.21 32.38 1.90
CA VAL A 148 -28.98 33.12 2.18
C VAL A 148 -27.86 32.13 2.52
N GLY A 149 -26.94 31.94 1.60
CA GLY A 149 -25.81 31.04 1.68
C GLY A 149 -24.95 31.14 0.42
N PHE A 150 -24.10 30.17 0.18
CA PHE A 150 -23.27 30.09 -1.01
C PHE A 150 -23.15 28.64 -1.48
N ILE A 151 -22.92 28.48 -2.81
CA ILE A 151 -22.69 27.17 -3.41
C ILE A 151 -21.31 26.65 -2.99
N VAL A 152 -21.26 25.40 -2.56
CA VAL A 152 -20.03 24.65 -2.37
C VAL A 152 -19.82 23.80 -3.63
N PRO A 153 -18.65 23.88 -4.28
CA PRO A 153 -18.37 23.07 -5.44
C PRO A 153 -18.48 21.57 -5.14
N ASN A 154 -18.89 20.80 -6.13
CA ASN A 154 -18.94 19.34 -6.02
C ASN A 154 -17.51 18.72 -6.00
N GLU A 155 -17.41 17.39 -5.92
CA GLU A 155 -16.15 16.66 -5.87
C GLU A 155 -15.23 16.86 -7.10
N TYR A 156 -15.76 17.45 -8.16
CA TYR A 156 -15.02 17.82 -9.38
C TYR A 156 -14.65 19.30 -9.43
N GLY A 157 -14.94 20.06 -8.37
CA GLY A 157 -14.71 21.50 -8.31
C GLY A 157 -15.70 22.33 -9.12
N LYS A 158 -16.85 21.76 -9.51
CA LYS A 158 -17.88 22.41 -10.31
C LYS A 158 -19.05 22.84 -9.45
N THR A 159 -19.72 23.92 -9.88
CA THR A 159 -20.94 24.47 -9.27
C THR A 159 -22.20 24.12 -10.08
N ASP A 160 -22.18 22.97 -10.75
CA ASP A 160 -23.31 22.46 -11.53
C ASP A 160 -24.39 21.88 -10.58
N VAL A 161 -25.64 21.79 -11.10
CA VAL A 161 -26.73 21.10 -10.42
C VAL A 161 -26.34 19.65 -10.09
N LEU A 162 -26.61 19.23 -8.87
CA LEU A 162 -26.25 17.90 -8.40
C LEU A 162 -27.03 16.81 -9.14
N GLY A 163 -26.29 15.83 -9.65
CA GLY A 163 -26.84 14.58 -10.18
C GLY A 163 -27.16 13.59 -9.06
N ARG A 164 -27.50 12.37 -9.46
CA ARG A 164 -27.75 11.26 -8.54
C ARG A 164 -26.47 10.72 -7.89
N TYR A 165 -26.53 10.48 -6.59
CA TYR A 165 -25.50 9.78 -5.81
C TYR A 165 -26.09 8.53 -5.18
N PHE A 166 -25.33 7.45 -5.19
CA PHE A 166 -25.72 6.19 -4.56
C PHE A 166 -24.56 5.59 -3.82
N ASN A 167 -24.63 5.57 -2.49
CA ASN A 167 -23.62 5.01 -1.59
C ASN A 167 -22.18 5.41 -1.96
N LYS A 168 -21.96 6.70 -2.24
CA LYS A 168 -20.68 7.21 -2.74
C LYS A 168 -19.95 8.00 -1.67
N ASP A 169 -18.67 7.73 -1.48
CA ASP A 169 -17.79 8.59 -0.69
C ASP A 169 -17.32 9.75 -1.57
N ILE A 170 -17.58 10.98 -1.15
CA ILE A 170 -17.20 12.19 -1.88
C ILE A 170 -16.45 13.16 -0.98
N THR A 171 -15.42 13.77 -1.55
CA THR A 171 -14.67 14.85 -0.90
C THR A 171 -14.99 16.16 -1.57
N ILE A 172 -15.42 17.15 -0.81
CA ILE A 172 -15.76 18.48 -1.27
C ILE A 172 -14.96 19.52 -0.47
N SER A 173 -14.63 20.64 -1.11
CA SER A 173 -13.86 21.71 -0.50
C SER A 173 -14.61 23.04 -0.61
N LEU A 174 -14.58 23.82 0.48
CA LEU A 174 -15.09 25.18 0.46
C LEU A 174 -14.24 26.04 -0.48
N SER A 175 -14.91 26.89 -1.24
CA SER A 175 -14.27 27.86 -2.15
C SER A 175 -13.83 29.13 -1.43
N ASP A 176 -13.07 29.98 -2.14
CA ASP A 176 -12.70 31.34 -1.74
C ASP A 176 -11.98 31.44 -0.40
N GLY A 177 -11.19 30.43 -0.03
CA GLY A 177 -10.43 30.40 1.23
C GLY A 177 -11.28 30.30 2.49
N LYS A 178 -12.59 29.99 2.37
CA LYS A 178 -13.46 29.78 3.51
C LYS A 178 -13.07 28.51 4.27
N LYS A 179 -13.22 28.58 5.60
CA LYS A 179 -12.96 27.46 6.50
C LYS A 179 -14.25 26.87 7.05
N LEU A 180 -14.19 25.64 7.54
CA LEU A 180 -15.30 24.98 8.22
C LEU A 180 -15.76 25.75 9.47
N THR A 181 -14.83 26.45 10.12
CA THR A 181 -15.11 27.32 11.26
C THR A 181 -15.88 28.61 10.89
N ASP A 182 -15.91 28.98 9.60
CA ASP A 182 -16.61 30.16 9.12
C ASP A 182 -18.07 29.89 8.77
N ILE A 183 -18.50 28.62 8.77
CA ILE A 183 -19.86 28.20 8.46
C ILE A 183 -20.53 27.55 9.68
N LYS A 184 -21.83 27.63 9.77
CA LYS A 184 -22.62 26.99 10.83
C LYS A 184 -23.28 25.70 10.38
N TRP A 185 -23.48 25.54 9.09
CA TRP A 185 -24.16 24.38 8.52
C TRP A 185 -23.70 24.13 7.07
N PHE A 186 -23.83 22.89 6.68
CA PHE A 186 -23.73 22.40 5.32
C PHE A 186 -25.03 21.69 4.94
N ALA A 187 -25.52 21.88 3.72
CA ALA A 187 -26.80 21.34 3.28
C ALA A 187 -26.84 20.94 1.81
N ILE A 188 -27.75 20.06 1.48
CA ILE A 188 -28.22 19.80 0.12
C ILE A 188 -29.50 20.63 -0.06
N TYR A 189 -29.43 21.66 -0.91
CA TYR A 189 -30.46 22.71 -0.98
C TYR A 189 -30.90 22.94 -2.42
N ASP A 190 -32.24 23.04 -2.61
CA ASP A 190 -32.85 23.39 -3.90
C ASP A 190 -33.18 24.89 -3.91
N LEU A 191 -32.52 25.65 -4.77
CA LEU A 191 -32.68 27.09 -4.85
C LEU A 191 -34.05 27.53 -5.39
N THR A 192 -34.56 26.80 -6.41
CA THR A 192 -35.87 27.10 -6.98
C THR A 192 -37.00 26.83 -6.02
N LYS A 193 -36.96 25.72 -5.32
CA LYS A 193 -37.99 25.34 -4.33
C LYS A 193 -37.76 26.00 -2.98
N GLN A 194 -36.63 26.62 -2.76
CA GLN A 194 -36.17 27.14 -1.45
C GLN A 194 -36.32 26.09 -0.35
N SER A 195 -35.92 24.85 -0.63
CA SER A 195 -36.11 23.70 0.25
C SER A 195 -34.80 23.01 0.58
N THR A 196 -34.60 22.70 1.85
CA THR A 196 -33.49 21.89 2.35
C THR A 196 -33.88 20.42 2.24
N PHE A 197 -33.09 19.62 1.50
CA PHE A 197 -33.31 18.19 1.37
C PHE A 197 -32.59 17.40 2.45
N GLY A 198 -31.47 17.91 2.93
CA GLY A 198 -30.75 17.42 4.07
C GLY A 198 -29.70 18.41 4.54
N ASP A 199 -29.32 18.36 5.80
CA ASP A 199 -28.32 19.27 6.38
C ASP A 199 -27.52 18.60 7.52
N VAL A 200 -26.41 19.23 7.87
CA VAL A 200 -25.63 18.95 9.07
C VAL A 200 -25.11 20.27 9.64
N TYR A 201 -25.09 20.39 10.95
CA TYR A 201 -24.58 21.57 11.64
C TYR A 201 -23.14 21.36 12.08
N ILE A 202 -22.29 22.37 11.85
CA ILE A 202 -20.93 22.39 12.39
C ILE A 202 -21.03 22.68 13.88
N PRO A 203 -20.51 21.82 14.77
CA PRO A 203 -20.57 22.06 16.22
C PRO A 203 -19.85 23.36 16.61
N ASP A 204 -20.36 24.05 17.60
CA ASP A 204 -19.67 25.17 18.22
C ASP A 204 -18.30 24.67 18.76
N GLU A 205 -17.26 25.50 18.65
CA GLU A 205 -15.87 25.14 19.04
C GLU A 205 -15.26 23.93 18.30
N PHE A 206 -15.80 23.58 17.14
CA PHE A 206 -15.27 22.48 16.32
C PHE A 206 -13.82 22.74 15.89
N LEU A 207 -12.94 21.77 16.13
CA LEU A 207 -11.54 21.83 15.72
C LEU A 207 -11.29 20.91 14.52
N PRO A 208 -11.20 21.44 13.30
CA PRO A 208 -10.87 20.65 12.11
C PRO A 208 -9.47 20.03 12.25
N PRO A 209 -9.24 18.84 11.65
CA PRO A 209 -7.93 18.26 11.59
C PRO A 209 -6.94 19.14 10.82
N LYS A 210 -5.69 19.17 11.26
CA LYS A 210 -4.58 19.87 10.59
C LYS A 210 -3.27 19.16 10.82
N PRO A 211 -2.27 19.31 9.91
CA PRO A 211 -0.92 18.82 10.17
C PRO A 211 -0.39 19.30 11.52
N GLN A 212 0.25 18.39 12.25
CA GLN A 212 0.74 18.64 13.60
C GLN A 212 2.27 18.54 13.66
N GLU A 213 2.93 19.54 14.25
CA GLU A 213 4.36 19.48 14.51
C GLU A 213 4.62 18.78 15.85
N ILE A 214 5.61 17.89 15.86
CA ILE A 214 6.10 17.17 17.05
C ILE A 214 7.60 17.37 17.22
N THR A 215 8.17 16.77 18.27
CA THR A 215 9.59 16.92 18.56
C THR A 215 10.48 16.39 17.43
N GLN A 216 11.64 16.99 17.26
CA GLN A 216 12.69 16.50 16.36
C GLN A 216 13.23 15.14 16.84
N LEU A 217 13.88 14.39 15.94
CA LEU A 217 14.60 13.18 16.31
C LEU A 217 15.66 13.45 17.36
N SER A 218 15.70 12.61 18.39
CA SER A 218 16.81 12.61 19.34
C SER A 218 18.11 12.23 18.60
N SER A 219 19.18 12.99 18.78
CA SER A 219 20.49 12.67 18.19
C SER A 219 21.28 11.81 19.17
N ARG A 220 21.35 10.50 18.91
CA ARG A 220 22.05 9.53 19.78
C ARG A 220 23.37 9.05 19.17
N SER A 221 23.32 8.59 17.89
CA SER A 221 24.49 8.06 17.20
C SER A 221 24.37 8.25 15.68
N HIS A 222 25.42 7.93 14.95
CA HIS A 222 25.48 7.91 13.48
C HIS A 222 25.06 9.22 12.79
N GLY A 223 25.20 10.37 13.48
CA GLY A 223 24.89 11.68 12.94
C GLY A 223 23.39 11.90 12.66
N VAL A 224 22.52 11.12 13.29
CA VAL A 224 21.06 11.29 13.14
C VAL A 224 20.64 12.64 13.69
N SER A 225 20.00 13.44 12.85
CA SER A 225 19.38 14.72 13.23
C SER A 225 18.25 15.07 12.27
N SER A 226 17.34 15.92 12.73
CA SER A 226 16.23 16.45 11.92
C SER A 226 15.78 17.81 12.46
N GLY A 227 14.95 18.53 11.69
CA GLY A 227 14.04 19.52 12.26
C GLY A 227 12.88 18.86 13.02
N PRO A 228 11.98 19.65 13.61
CA PRO A 228 10.74 19.13 14.18
C PRO A 228 9.95 18.32 13.13
N LEU A 229 9.52 17.12 13.51
CA LEU A 229 8.74 16.26 12.63
C LEU A 229 7.33 16.80 12.47
N GLN A 230 6.72 16.52 11.33
CA GLN A 230 5.35 16.92 11.05
C GLN A 230 4.49 15.69 10.71
N LEU A 231 3.44 15.47 11.50
CA LEU A 231 2.39 14.52 11.19
C LEU A 231 1.46 15.18 10.16
N ILE A 232 1.63 14.84 8.89
CA ILE A 232 0.88 15.46 7.77
C ILE A 232 -0.55 14.95 7.74
N ASP A 233 -0.70 13.65 7.90
CA ASP A 233 -1.97 12.94 7.98
C ASP A 233 -1.83 11.65 8.81
N ALA A 234 -2.88 10.86 8.89
CA ALA A 234 -2.92 9.62 9.68
C ALA A 234 -1.87 8.58 9.29
N LYS A 235 -1.16 8.75 8.16
CA LYS A 235 -0.16 7.78 7.67
C LYS A 235 1.16 8.41 7.27
N THR A 236 1.22 9.71 7.09
CA THR A 236 2.38 10.40 6.52
C THR A 236 3.11 11.23 7.57
N ILE A 237 4.39 10.91 7.76
CA ILE A 237 5.31 11.64 8.62
C ILE A 237 6.32 12.37 7.73
N ARG A 238 6.39 13.70 7.85
CA ARG A 238 7.42 14.51 7.22
C ARG A 238 8.59 14.71 8.17
N ILE A 239 9.81 14.49 7.67
CA ILE A 239 11.05 14.65 8.41
C ILE A 239 11.86 15.77 7.75
N PRO A 240 11.81 17.01 8.28
CA PRO A 240 12.57 18.12 7.72
C PRO A 240 14.07 18.01 8.06
N LYS A 241 14.93 18.37 7.11
CA LYS A 241 16.39 18.44 7.28
C LYS A 241 16.98 17.16 7.89
N PHE A 242 16.52 16.02 7.43
CA PHE A 242 16.99 14.74 7.92
C PHE A 242 18.44 14.48 7.51
N THR A 243 19.25 14.09 8.49
CA THR A 243 20.65 13.70 8.29
C THR A 243 20.90 12.34 8.93
N TYR A 244 21.61 11.47 8.20
CA TYR A 244 22.08 10.17 8.66
C TYR A 244 23.30 9.76 7.83
N ASN A 245 24.37 9.27 8.45
CA ASN A 245 25.65 9.00 7.79
C ASN A 245 25.72 7.66 7.04
N GLY A 246 24.65 6.84 7.06
CA GLY A 246 24.61 5.56 6.33
C GLY A 246 25.47 4.43 6.92
N ALA A 247 26.02 4.59 8.13
CA ALA A 247 27.01 3.66 8.68
C ALA A 247 26.43 2.31 9.20
N GLY A 248 25.14 2.19 9.35
CA GLY A 248 24.50 0.94 9.83
C GLY A 248 24.00 0.06 8.68
N THR A 249 24.44 -1.20 8.62
CA THR A 249 24.06 -2.12 7.54
C THR A 249 22.59 -2.55 7.55
N ASP A 250 21.97 -2.61 8.75
CA ASP A 250 20.57 -3.04 8.93
C ASP A 250 19.77 -1.97 9.66
N THR A 251 19.88 -0.74 9.17
CA THR A 251 19.23 0.45 9.74
C THR A 251 18.03 0.86 8.89
N TYR A 252 16.89 1.09 9.53
CA TYR A 252 15.63 1.37 8.88
C TYR A 252 14.87 2.50 9.58
N PHE A 253 13.91 3.11 8.89
CA PHE A 253 12.79 3.78 9.54
C PHE A 253 11.97 2.73 10.25
N TRP A 254 11.70 2.95 11.54
CA TRP A 254 11.14 1.94 12.42
C TRP A 254 10.09 2.57 13.34
N VAL A 255 8.95 1.92 13.50
CA VAL A 255 7.85 2.40 14.35
C VAL A 255 7.35 1.30 15.26
N GLY A 256 6.76 1.65 16.37
CA GLY A 256 6.18 0.65 17.26
C GLY A 256 5.52 1.26 18.48
N VAL A 257 5.13 0.37 19.38
CA VAL A 257 4.39 0.64 20.61
C VAL A 257 5.29 0.46 21.83
N GLY A 258 5.02 1.25 22.86
CA GLY A 258 5.72 1.21 24.15
C GLY A 258 6.58 2.45 24.40
N PRO A 259 7.18 2.57 25.60
CA PRO A 259 7.81 3.80 26.04
C PRO A 259 9.11 4.13 25.30
N LEU A 260 9.75 3.15 24.67
CA LEU A 260 11.04 3.29 23.97
C LEU A 260 11.10 2.40 22.75
N PRO A 261 11.83 2.81 21.67
CA PRO A 261 12.10 1.98 20.53
C PRO A 261 12.76 0.65 20.89
N SER A 262 12.28 -0.43 20.30
CA SER A 262 12.71 -1.80 20.54
C SER A 262 12.69 -2.61 19.24
N THR A 263 13.24 -3.81 19.27
CA THR A 263 13.19 -4.76 18.13
C THR A 263 11.76 -5.24 17.79
N LYS A 264 10.79 -4.98 18.67
CA LYS A 264 9.36 -5.21 18.44
C LYS A 264 8.75 -3.98 17.78
N GLY A 265 8.79 -3.93 16.47
CA GLY A 265 8.27 -2.81 15.70
C GLY A 265 8.03 -3.19 14.25
N HIS A 266 7.70 -2.19 13.46
CA HIS A 266 7.40 -2.34 12.04
C HIS A 266 8.36 -1.49 11.21
N LYS A 267 8.88 -2.08 10.13
CA LYS A 267 9.70 -1.39 9.15
C LYS A 267 8.80 -0.42 8.36
N VAL A 268 9.25 0.83 8.24
CA VAL A 268 8.59 1.83 7.40
C VAL A 268 9.40 1.98 6.12
N PRO A 269 8.76 1.95 4.94
CA PRO A 269 9.43 2.23 3.68
C PRO A 269 10.09 3.62 3.67
N ASP A 270 11.15 3.76 2.88
CA ASP A 270 11.74 5.08 2.63
C ASP A 270 10.79 5.98 1.81
N GLU A 271 11.22 7.19 1.50
CA GLU A 271 10.45 8.18 0.75
C GLU A 271 10.07 7.73 -0.67
N TYR A 272 10.76 6.73 -1.20
CA TYR A 272 10.50 6.12 -2.51
C TYR A 272 9.66 4.85 -2.43
N GLY A 273 9.42 4.31 -1.23
CA GLY A 273 8.66 3.08 -0.99
C GLY A 273 9.52 1.83 -0.83
N TYR A 274 10.85 1.93 -0.81
CA TYR A 274 11.75 0.80 -0.61
C TYR A 274 11.88 0.41 0.86
N LEU A 275 12.05 -0.89 1.10
CA LEU A 275 12.25 -1.48 2.43
C LEU A 275 13.71 -1.89 2.67
N ASP A 276 14.62 -1.31 1.89
CA ASP A 276 16.07 -1.51 2.00
C ASP A 276 16.66 -0.77 3.21
N PRO A 277 17.88 -1.13 3.67
CA PRO A 277 18.59 -0.33 4.64
C PRO A 277 18.78 1.11 4.18
N LEU A 278 18.64 2.04 5.12
CA LEU A 278 18.68 3.47 4.83
C LEU A 278 20.02 3.88 4.21
N ARG A 279 19.93 4.70 3.18
CA ARG A 279 21.06 5.37 2.54
C ARG A 279 21.61 6.52 3.41
N VAL A 280 22.65 7.17 2.93
CA VAL A 280 23.11 8.46 3.49
C VAL A 280 22.09 9.55 3.18
N TYR A 281 21.78 10.38 4.17
CA TYR A 281 20.94 11.57 4.05
C TYR A 281 21.71 12.79 4.57
N VAL A 282 21.61 13.90 3.87
CA VAL A 282 22.28 15.16 4.24
C VAL A 282 21.28 16.30 4.15
N GLU A 283 20.71 16.71 5.29
CA GLU A 283 19.73 17.80 5.40
C GLU A 283 18.53 17.70 4.42
N GLU A 284 18.13 16.51 4.08
CA GLU A 284 17.01 16.26 3.15
C GLU A 284 15.67 16.40 3.89
N THR A 285 14.67 16.96 3.22
CA THR A 285 13.28 16.93 3.70
C THR A 285 12.55 15.84 2.99
N ILE A 286 12.14 14.81 3.71
CA ILE A 286 11.50 13.61 3.17
C ILE A 286 10.13 13.38 3.80
N ASN A 287 9.25 12.68 3.08
CA ASN A 287 7.98 12.17 3.59
C ASN A 287 8.05 10.64 3.60
N VAL A 288 7.76 10.03 4.73
CA VAL A 288 7.64 8.58 4.86
C VAL A 288 6.19 8.21 5.17
N GLU A 289 5.72 7.11 4.59
CA GLU A 289 4.34 6.64 4.72
C GLU A 289 4.30 5.31 5.48
N LEU A 290 3.44 5.22 6.49
CA LEU A 290 3.27 4.01 7.30
C LEU A 290 2.72 2.85 6.45
N PRO A 291 3.28 1.64 6.60
CA PRO A 291 2.94 0.52 5.74
C PRO A 291 1.58 -0.11 6.06
N GLY A 292 0.94 -0.68 5.06
CA GLY A 292 -0.30 -1.44 5.19
C GLY A 292 -1.43 -0.62 5.84
N GLN A 293 -2.08 -1.16 6.85
CA GLN A 293 -3.16 -0.49 7.58
C GLN A 293 -2.67 0.31 8.80
N LEU A 294 -1.36 0.33 9.04
CA LEU A 294 -0.79 1.04 10.19
C LEU A 294 -0.99 2.54 10.05
N THR A 295 -1.39 3.18 11.14
CA THR A 295 -1.59 4.62 11.24
C THR A 295 -0.79 5.20 12.41
N ILE A 296 -0.69 6.52 12.48
CA ILE A 296 -0.03 7.20 13.62
C ILE A 296 -0.74 6.96 14.96
N PHE A 297 -2.01 6.51 14.94
CA PHE A 297 -2.77 6.15 16.14
C PHE A 297 -2.39 4.77 16.70
N ASP A 298 -1.66 3.97 15.93
CA ASP A 298 -1.24 2.61 16.28
C ASP A 298 0.21 2.55 16.80
N ILE A 299 0.90 3.70 16.92
CA ILE A 299 2.32 3.79 17.26
C ILE A 299 2.58 4.84 18.33
N ASP A 300 3.57 4.60 19.19
CA ASP A 300 3.99 5.53 20.24
C ASP A 300 5.28 6.27 19.89
N TRP A 301 6.05 5.77 18.93
CA TRP A 301 7.32 6.34 18.51
C TRP A 301 7.67 6.04 17.06
N PHE A 302 8.46 6.96 16.48
CA PHE A 302 9.16 6.83 15.22
C PHE A 302 10.68 6.88 15.47
N SER A 303 11.47 6.00 14.83
CA SER A 303 12.90 5.85 15.12
C SER A 303 13.71 5.53 13.87
N ILE A 304 14.98 5.91 13.90
CA ILE A 304 16.06 5.40 13.05
C ILE A 304 16.70 4.26 13.84
N PHE A 305 16.44 3.03 13.45
CA PHE A 305 16.71 1.87 14.28
C PHE A 305 17.53 0.81 13.53
N ASN A 306 18.61 0.33 14.16
CA ASN A 306 19.37 -0.80 13.65
C ASN A 306 18.78 -2.10 14.24
N VAL A 307 18.17 -2.91 13.36
CA VAL A 307 17.46 -4.13 13.78
C VAL A 307 18.42 -5.24 14.19
N ALA A 308 19.59 -5.31 13.56
CA ALA A 308 20.60 -6.35 13.86
C ALA A 308 21.25 -6.14 15.24
N THR A 309 21.53 -4.91 15.61
CA THR A 309 22.14 -4.59 16.92
C THR A 309 21.12 -4.27 18.01
N GLY A 310 19.86 -3.98 17.62
CA GLY A 310 18.82 -3.52 18.54
C GLY A 310 19.05 -2.08 19.03
N GLU A 311 19.77 -1.25 18.27
CA GLU A 311 20.20 0.08 18.68
C GLU A 311 19.32 1.17 18.05
N ASN A 312 18.86 2.11 18.89
CA ASN A 312 18.13 3.30 18.50
C ASN A 312 19.12 4.46 18.24
N TYR A 313 19.28 4.86 16.99
CA TYR A 313 20.15 5.96 16.60
C TYR A 313 19.53 7.35 16.80
N GLY A 314 18.21 7.42 16.79
CA GLY A 314 17.43 8.62 17.05
C GLY A 314 15.93 8.34 16.94
N SER A 315 15.12 8.97 17.80
CA SER A 315 13.68 8.76 17.83
C SER A 315 12.91 10.00 18.22
N ALA A 316 11.64 10.04 17.84
CA ALA A 316 10.65 11.00 18.29
C ALA A 316 9.42 10.26 18.84
N THR A 317 8.77 10.82 19.85
CA THR A 317 7.54 10.30 20.41
C THR A 317 6.34 10.82 19.64
N ILE A 318 5.41 9.94 19.31
CA ILE A 318 4.13 10.29 18.70
C ILE A 318 3.14 10.61 19.84
N PRO A 319 2.47 11.76 19.84
CA PRO A 319 1.48 12.08 20.86
C PRO A 319 0.24 11.20 20.76
N ASP A 320 -0.42 10.99 21.88
CA ASP A 320 -1.70 10.27 21.91
C ASP A 320 -2.80 11.04 21.18
N ASN A 321 -3.56 10.35 20.32
CA ASN A 321 -4.74 10.89 19.62
C ASN A 321 -4.51 12.26 18.95
N PRO A 322 -3.52 12.43 18.08
CA PRO A 322 -3.26 13.68 17.40
C PRO A 322 -4.41 14.04 16.46
N ASN A 323 -4.80 15.33 16.44
CA ASN A 323 -5.87 15.83 15.55
C ASN A 323 -5.32 16.15 14.17
N VAL A 324 -5.09 15.12 13.36
CA VAL A 324 -4.51 15.23 12.02
C VAL A 324 -5.49 14.83 10.92
N PRO A 325 -5.28 15.26 9.67
CA PRO A 325 -6.07 14.82 8.54
C PRO A 325 -6.08 13.29 8.37
N PRO A 326 -7.16 12.69 7.85
CA PRO A 326 -7.12 11.31 7.40
C PRO A 326 -6.20 11.18 6.19
N SER A 327 -5.58 10.02 6.03
CA SER A 327 -4.89 9.73 4.77
C SER A 327 -5.93 9.50 3.67
N LEU A 328 -5.85 10.28 2.61
CA LEU A 328 -6.69 10.11 1.42
C LEU A 328 -6.10 9.08 0.45
N THR A 329 -4.88 8.60 0.71
CA THR A 329 -4.26 7.53 -0.07
C THR A 329 -5.00 6.23 0.23
N LYS A 330 -5.63 5.66 -0.78
CA LYS A 330 -6.23 4.34 -0.64
C LYS A 330 -5.11 3.33 -0.46
N THR A 331 -4.95 2.80 0.73
CA THR A 331 -4.05 1.69 0.99
C THR A 331 -4.79 0.39 0.71
N TYR A 332 -4.40 -0.26 -0.35
CA TYR A 332 -4.91 -1.59 -0.68
C TYR A 332 -4.04 -2.63 0.02
N ALA A 333 -4.55 -3.21 1.09
CA ALA A 333 -3.93 -4.38 1.69
C ALA A 333 -4.41 -5.62 0.91
N TYR A 334 -3.62 -6.04 -0.08
CA TYR A 334 -3.88 -7.30 -0.74
C TYR A 334 -3.45 -8.46 0.16
N LYS A 335 -4.39 -9.35 0.47
CA LYS A 335 -4.13 -10.57 1.24
C LYS A 335 -4.17 -11.78 0.29
N SER A 336 -3.00 -12.29 -0.03
CA SER A 336 -2.87 -13.52 -0.81
C SER A 336 -3.44 -14.73 -0.05
N SER A 337 -4.00 -15.68 -0.80
CA SER A 337 -4.36 -17.01 -0.29
C SER A 337 -3.16 -17.96 -0.20
N LEU A 338 -2.02 -17.59 -0.81
CA LEU A 338 -0.80 -18.41 -0.77
C LEU A 338 -0.10 -18.30 0.60
N PRO A 339 0.50 -19.40 1.10
CA PRO A 339 1.02 -19.49 2.48
C PRO A 339 2.24 -18.63 2.76
N ASN A 340 3.03 -18.31 1.72
CA ASN A 340 4.25 -17.53 1.86
C ASN A 340 4.07 -16.18 1.14
N CYS A 341 4.52 -15.10 1.76
CA CYS A 341 4.50 -13.78 1.14
C CYS A 341 5.65 -12.90 1.66
N ILE A 342 6.05 -11.96 0.82
CA ILE A 342 7.02 -10.91 1.16
C ILE A 342 6.59 -9.59 0.52
N GLN A 343 6.64 -8.52 1.32
CA GLN A 343 6.50 -7.17 0.79
C GLN A 343 7.86 -6.73 0.24
N LEU A 344 7.93 -6.44 -1.05
CA LEU A 344 9.14 -6.04 -1.75
C LEU A 344 9.27 -4.52 -1.83
N HIS A 345 8.13 -3.86 -2.04
CA HIS A 345 8.00 -2.42 -2.14
C HIS A 345 6.66 -2.01 -1.50
N ARG A 346 6.46 -0.74 -1.13
CA ARG A 346 5.15 -0.25 -0.65
C ARG A 346 3.99 -0.71 -1.53
N ASP A 347 4.21 -0.69 -2.84
CA ASP A 347 3.21 -1.00 -3.86
C ASP A 347 3.38 -2.39 -4.50
N PHE A 348 4.25 -3.27 -3.98
CA PHE A 348 4.52 -4.57 -4.58
C PHE A 348 4.75 -5.68 -3.57
N GLN A 349 3.94 -6.73 -3.64
CA GLN A 349 4.04 -7.96 -2.85
C GLN A 349 4.21 -9.16 -3.76
N ALA A 350 5.11 -10.08 -3.41
CA ALA A 350 5.20 -11.41 -3.99
C ALA A 350 4.73 -12.45 -2.96
N SER A 351 3.91 -13.40 -3.43
CA SER A 351 3.42 -14.52 -2.63
C SER A 351 3.67 -15.82 -3.37
N TRP A 352 3.92 -16.92 -2.66
CA TRP A 352 4.20 -18.19 -3.33
C TRP A 352 3.79 -19.41 -2.52
N GLU A 353 3.67 -20.52 -3.24
CA GLU A 353 3.49 -21.87 -2.70
C GLU A 353 4.26 -22.87 -3.54
N ILE A 354 4.95 -23.81 -2.88
CA ILE A 354 5.60 -24.92 -3.55
C ILE A 354 4.76 -26.18 -3.33
N PHE A 355 4.39 -26.82 -4.42
CA PHE A 355 3.65 -28.09 -4.39
C PHE A 355 4.24 -29.09 -5.38
N GLY A 356 4.82 -30.16 -4.85
CA GLY A 356 5.55 -31.14 -5.66
C GLY A 356 6.71 -30.50 -6.42
N PRO A 357 6.84 -30.73 -7.74
CA PRO A 357 7.93 -30.18 -8.55
C PRO A 357 7.63 -28.76 -9.08
N GLN A 358 6.61 -28.10 -8.59
CA GLN A 358 6.14 -26.80 -9.11
C GLN A 358 6.10 -25.71 -8.03
N ILE A 359 6.32 -24.49 -8.45
CA ILE A 359 6.08 -23.28 -7.67
C ILE A 359 4.95 -22.47 -8.32
N THR A 360 3.97 -22.05 -7.51
CA THR A 360 2.96 -21.07 -7.87
C THR A 360 3.38 -19.75 -7.26
N ILE A 361 3.49 -18.71 -8.09
CA ILE A 361 3.88 -17.36 -7.69
C ILE A 361 2.73 -16.42 -8.01
N GLN A 362 2.42 -15.54 -7.08
CA GLN A 362 1.44 -14.48 -7.25
C GLN A 362 2.11 -13.14 -6.98
N LEU A 363 2.03 -12.27 -7.96
CA LEU A 363 2.51 -10.88 -7.88
C LEU A 363 1.30 -9.98 -7.72
N ALA A 364 1.30 -9.16 -6.69
CA ALA A 364 0.26 -8.17 -6.43
C ALA A 364 0.89 -6.78 -6.32
N GLY A 365 0.48 -5.85 -7.19
CA GLY A 365 1.06 -4.51 -7.20
C GLY A 365 0.08 -3.42 -7.60
N GLN A 366 0.22 -2.25 -6.97
CA GLN A 366 -0.52 -1.06 -7.33
C GLN A 366 0.19 -0.36 -8.49
N ILE A 367 -0.12 -0.78 -9.71
CA ILE A 367 0.51 -0.32 -10.94
C ILE A 367 -0.52 0.17 -11.96
N GLY A 368 -0.08 1.05 -12.87
CA GLY A 368 -0.88 1.57 -13.98
C GLY A 368 -1.19 0.51 -15.05
N GLU A 369 -1.98 0.89 -16.06
CA GLU A 369 -2.37 -0.01 -17.16
C GLU A 369 -1.21 -0.33 -18.10
N ASP A 370 -0.24 0.58 -18.21
CA ASP A 370 0.95 0.42 -19.04
C ASP A 370 2.20 0.02 -18.23
N ASP A 371 2.01 -0.46 -17.00
CA ASP A 371 3.11 -0.87 -16.14
C ASP A 371 3.17 -2.40 -16.01
N TYR A 372 4.35 -2.89 -15.61
CA TYR A 372 4.58 -4.31 -15.32
C TYR A 372 5.19 -4.54 -13.94
N LEU A 373 5.04 -5.75 -13.44
CA LEU A 373 5.75 -6.30 -12.30
C LEU A 373 6.75 -7.33 -12.80
N ALA A 374 8.00 -7.24 -12.36
CA ALA A 374 9.00 -8.26 -12.63
C ALA A 374 9.46 -8.92 -11.34
N PHE A 375 9.64 -10.24 -11.37
CA PHE A 375 10.13 -11.02 -10.23
C PHE A 375 10.85 -12.28 -10.73
N GLY A 376 12.01 -12.59 -10.15
CA GLY A 376 12.72 -13.80 -10.55
C GLY A 376 14.06 -13.98 -9.87
N MET A 377 14.81 -14.97 -10.37
CA MET A 377 16.09 -15.38 -9.80
C MET A 377 17.21 -14.45 -10.21
N SER A 378 18.04 -14.07 -9.25
CA SER A 378 19.23 -13.24 -9.48
C SER A 378 20.24 -13.88 -10.44
N GLY A 379 20.93 -13.04 -11.19
CA GLY A 379 22.06 -13.44 -12.05
C GLY A 379 23.28 -13.99 -11.30
N ALA A 380 23.32 -13.87 -9.97
CA ALA A 380 24.38 -14.39 -9.12
C ALA A 380 23.80 -15.19 -7.95
N SER A 381 24.51 -16.22 -7.51
CA SER A 381 24.06 -17.11 -6.42
C SER A 381 24.24 -16.50 -5.01
N ASN A 382 25.07 -15.49 -4.86
CA ASN A 382 25.47 -14.93 -3.56
C ASN A 382 25.09 -13.47 -3.35
N LYS A 383 24.44 -12.84 -4.32
CA LYS A 383 23.97 -11.44 -4.26
C LYS A 383 22.90 -11.17 -5.30
N ALA A 384 22.19 -10.06 -5.14
CA ALA A 384 21.33 -9.52 -6.18
C ALA A 384 22.19 -9.03 -7.36
N ARG A 385 21.86 -9.47 -8.59
CA ARG A 385 22.52 -9.09 -9.82
C ARG A 385 21.54 -9.22 -10.98
N MET A 386 21.47 -8.20 -11.82
CA MET A 386 20.56 -8.18 -12.96
C MET A 386 21.06 -9.03 -14.12
N VAL A 387 22.29 -8.81 -14.58
CA VAL A 387 22.86 -9.58 -15.71
C VAL A 387 23.03 -11.05 -15.34
N GLY A 388 22.46 -11.92 -16.16
CA GLY A 388 22.37 -13.36 -15.96
C GLY A 388 21.16 -13.77 -15.11
N ALA A 389 20.23 -12.88 -14.85
CA ALA A 389 18.99 -13.19 -14.13
C ALA A 389 17.96 -13.82 -15.06
N ASP A 390 17.11 -14.67 -14.46
CA ASP A 390 15.93 -15.30 -15.02
C ASP A 390 14.71 -14.73 -14.31
N VAL A 391 13.85 -13.99 -15.02
CA VAL A 391 12.75 -13.23 -14.44
C VAL A 391 11.46 -13.38 -15.24
N THR A 392 10.35 -13.42 -14.52
CA THR A 392 9.02 -13.29 -15.11
C THR A 392 8.64 -11.82 -15.17
N ILE A 393 8.19 -11.34 -16.35
CA ILE A 393 7.57 -10.03 -16.51
C ILE A 393 6.06 -10.23 -16.66
N ALA A 394 5.31 -9.66 -15.71
CA ALA A 394 3.88 -9.86 -15.58
C ALA A 394 3.11 -8.53 -15.68
N TYR A 395 2.06 -8.50 -16.51
CA TYR A 395 1.22 -7.33 -16.73
C TYR A 395 -0.18 -7.69 -17.20
N ILE A 396 -1.07 -6.71 -17.23
CA ILE A 396 -2.42 -6.83 -17.79
C ILE A 396 -2.55 -5.88 -18.98
N ASP A 397 -2.99 -6.42 -20.13
CA ASP A 397 -3.32 -5.67 -21.32
C ASP A 397 -4.82 -5.83 -21.65
N GLY A 398 -5.62 -4.83 -21.31
CA GLY A 398 -7.09 -4.91 -21.37
C GLY A 398 -7.65 -6.05 -20.52
N ALA A 399 -8.21 -7.07 -21.15
CA ALA A 399 -8.74 -8.26 -20.48
C ALA A 399 -7.75 -9.45 -20.46
N ARG A 400 -6.54 -9.29 -21.00
CA ARG A 400 -5.55 -10.37 -21.10
C ARG A 400 -4.40 -10.10 -20.16
N GLY A 401 -3.98 -11.14 -19.45
CA GLY A 401 -2.74 -11.10 -18.66
C GLY A 401 -1.59 -11.73 -19.42
N ALA A 402 -0.39 -11.34 -19.01
CA ALA A 402 0.86 -11.96 -19.40
C ALA A 402 1.71 -12.25 -18.17
N ALA A 403 2.48 -13.34 -18.21
CA ALA A 403 3.50 -13.69 -17.26
C ALA A 403 4.59 -14.42 -18.04
N THR A 404 5.40 -13.66 -18.75
CA THR A 404 6.35 -14.17 -19.76
C THR A 404 7.74 -14.29 -19.17
N ASP A 405 8.46 -15.31 -19.57
CA ASP A 405 9.82 -15.59 -19.14
C ASP A 405 10.85 -14.74 -19.90
N TYR A 406 11.78 -14.14 -19.16
CA TYR A 406 12.82 -13.27 -19.70
C TYR A 406 14.18 -13.62 -19.13
N ASN A 407 15.16 -13.69 -20.01
CA ASN A 407 16.56 -13.79 -19.66
C ASN A 407 17.26 -12.43 -19.82
N ILE A 408 18.05 -12.03 -18.82
CA ILE A 408 18.73 -10.74 -18.81
C ILE A 408 20.19 -10.94 -19.15
N THR A 409 20.57 -10.69 -20.40
CA THR A 409 21.95 -10.84 -20.87
C THR A 409 22.76 -9.55 -20.83
N ALA A 410 22.08 -8.39 -20.75
CA ALA A 410 22.68 -7.06 -20.59
C ALA A 410 21.66 -6.08 -19.99
N GLU A 411 22.15 -5.01 -19.41
CA GLU A 411 21.34 -3.91 -18.85
C GLU A 411 20.94 -2.94 -19.98
N ALA A 412 20.07 -3.40 -20.87
CA ALA A 412 19.61 -2.65 -22.04
C ALA A 412 18.28 -3.24 -22.55
N ALA A 413 17.58 -2.49 -23.40
CA ALA A 413 16.46 -3.03 -24.17
C ALA A 413 16.91 -4.23 -25.01
N CYS A 414 15.98 -5.17 -25.29
CA CYS A 414 16.26 -6.31 -26.13
C CYS A 414 16.57 -5.89 -27.59
N VAL A 415 17.79 -6.04 -28.01
CA VAL A 415 18.24 -5.68 -29.36
C VAL A 415 19.07 -6.82 -30.01
N LYS A 416 18.95 -6.94 -31.31
CA LYS A 416 19.76 -7.91 -32.09
C LYS A 416 21.11 -7.32 -32.43
N VAL A 417 22.19 -7.87 -31.85
CA VAL A 417 23.58 -7.45 -32.09
C VAL A 417 24.35 -8.61 -32.68
N LEU A 418 24.94 -8.41 -33.84
CA LEU A 418 25.72 -9.45 -34.56
C LEU A 418 24.96 -10.79 -34.70
N GLY A 419 23.67 -10.74 -34.96
CA GLY A 419 22.85 -11.94 -35.15
C GLY A 419 22.27 -12.56 -33.86
N GLN A 420 22.71 -12.13 -32.68
CA GLN A 420 22.24 -12.59 -31.37
C GLN A 420 21.41 -11.50 -30.63
N TYR A 421 20.36 -11.90 -29.90
CA TYR A 421 19.62 -10.98 -29.05
C TYR A 421 20.36 -10.76 -27.73
N ARG A 422 20.43 -9.51 -27.30
CA ARG A 422 21.02 -9.08 -26.04
C ARG A 422 20.16 -8.00 -25.36
N GLY A 423 20.17 -7.99 -24.05
CA GLY A 423 19.37 -7.08 -23.23
C GLY A 423 18.44 -7.83 -22.30
N VAL A 424 17.33 -7.23 -21.94
CA VAL A 424 16.19 -7.86 -21.26
C VAL A 424 15.31 -8.47 -22.36
N CYS A 425 15.51 -9.74 -22.67
CA CYS A 425 14.88 -10.40 -23.81
C CYS A 425 13.99 -11.56 -23.35
N ARG A 426 12.89 -11.77 -24.06
CA ARG A 426 12.08 -12.99 -23.88
C ARG A 426 12.97 -14.20 -24.15
N ASP A 427 12.80 -15.23 -23.37
CA ASP A 427 13.60 -16.44 -23.47
C ASP A 427 13.55 -17.06 -24.85
N GLU A 428 12.41 -17.05 -25.52
CA GLU A 428 12.26 -17.53 -26.92
C GLU A 428 13.19 -16.82 -27.91
N LEU A 429 13.55 -15.56 -27.66
CA LEU A 429 14.46 -14.81 -28.55
C LEU A 429 15.94 -15.17 -28.34
N VAL A 430 16.29 -15.66 -27.16
CA VAL A 430 17.67 -16.03 -26.80
C VAL A 430 17.93 -17.53 -26.87
N GLY A 431 16.93 -18.30 -27.32
CA GLY A 431 17.07 -19.75 -27.57
C GLY A 431 16.48 -20.62 -26.48
N GLY A 432 15.76 -20.03 -25.55
CA GLY A 432 14.99 -20.72 -24.52
C GLY A 432 13.50 -20.86 -24.85
N GLN A 433 12.70 -21.11 -23.85
CA GLN A 433 11.24 -21.28 -23.95
C GLN A 433 10.53 -20.49 -22.82
N ASP A 434 9.29 -20.06 -23.06
CA ASP A 434 8.45 -19.52 -21.98
C ASP A 434 7.95 -20.67 -21.11
N ASN A 435 8.55 -20.82 -19.93
CA ASN A 435 8.23 -21.88 -18.98
C ASN A 435 7.15 -21.48 -17.95
N ASN A 436 6.58 -20.29 -18.06
CA ASN A 436 5.55 -19.80 -17.19
C ASN A 436 4.15 -20.18 -17.68
N GLN A 437 3.33 -20.71 -16.80
CA GLN A 437 1.92 -20.97 -17.04
C GLN A 437 1.07 -19.93 -16.30
N LEU A 438 0.48 -19.00 -17.03
CA LEU A 438 -0.45 -18.03 -16.47
C LEU A 438 -1.66 -18.74 -15.89
N HIS A 439 -2.05 -18.41 -14.67
CA HIS A 439 -3.17 -19.04 -13.95
C HIS A 439 -4.35 -18.10 -13.80
N THR A 440 -4.17 -16.98 -13.10
CA THR A 440 -5.19 -15.96 -12.89
C THR A 440 -4.66 -14.56 -13.09
N VAL A 441 -5.55 -13.68 -13.54
CA VAL A 441 -5.27 -12.27 -13.77
C VAL A 441 -6.46 -11.48 -13.30
N GLU A 442 -6.24 -10.58 -12.36
CA GLU A 442 -7.30 -9.78 -11.77
C GLU A 442 -6.81 -8.35 -11.55
N ARG A 443 -7.73 -7.39 -11.64
CA ARG A 443 -7.50 -6.02 -11.16
C ARG A 443 -8.64 -5.64 -10.25
N ILE A 444 -8.34 -5.56 -8.95
CA ILE A 444 -9.31 -5.29 -7.90
C ILE A 444 -8.86 -4.02 -7.18
N ASP A 445 -9.72 -3.00 -7.15
CA ASP A 445 -9.49 -1.74 -6.46
C ASP A 445 -8.15 -1.07 -6.79
N GLY A 446 -7.68 -1.19 -8.04
CA GLY A 446 -6.41 -0.61 -8.49
C GLY A 446 -5.17 -1.46 -8.22
N VAL A 447 -5.33 -2.63 -7.59
CA VAL A 447 -4.27 -3.63 -7.44
C VAL A 447 -4.33 -4.61 -8.60
N THR A 448 -3.23 -4.75 -9.32
CA THR A 448 -3.02 -5.77 -10.34
C THR A 448 -2.50 -7.03 -9.68
N ILE A 449 -3.19 -8.15 -9.88
CA ILE A 449 -2.87 -9.44 -9.28
C ILE A 449 -2.70 -10.45 -10.40
N ILE A 450 -1.50 -11.04 -10.48
CA ILE A 450 -1.16 -12.01 -11.52
C ILE A 450 -0.57 -13.25 -10.86
N THR A 451 -1.20 -14.39 -11.12
CA THR A 451 -0.74 -15.69 -10.60
C THR A 451 -0.27 -16.55 -11.75
N TYR A 452 0.94 -17.06 -11.65
CA TYR A 452 1.52 -17.98 -12.61
C TYR A 452 2.20 -19.15 -11.90
N ARG A 453 2.47 -20.21 -12.66
CA ARG A 453 3.12 -21.42 -12.18
C ARG A 453 4.25 -21.82 -13.11
N ARG A 454 5.35 -22.32 -12.52
CA ARG A 454 6.45 -22.94 -13.27
C ARG A 454 7.01 -24.12 -12.51
N THR A 455 7.86 -24.91 -13.19
CA THR A 455 8.61 -25.99 -12.54
C THR A 455 9.76 -25.43 -11.72
N LEU A 456 10.08 -26.07 -10.59
CA LEU A 456 11.25 -25.71 -9.76
C LEU A 456 12.56 -25.90 -10.53
N ILE A 457 12.61 -26.92 -11.39
CA ILE A 457 13.75 -27.23 -12.26
C ILE A 457 13.22 -27.20 -13.69
N SER A 458 13.84 -26.40 -14.54
CA SER A 458 13.55 -26.36 -15.96
C SER A 458 14.55 -27.21 -16.76
N SER A 459 14.11 -27.69 -17.92
CA SER A 459 15.01 -28.29 -18.91
C SER A 459 15.73 -27.26 -19.79
N ASP A 460 15.32 -25.98 -19.65
CA ASP A 460 15.92 -24.87 -20.37
C ASP A 460 17.27 -24.46 -19.75
N PRO A 461 18.37 -24.40 -20.51
CA PRO A 461 19.66 -24.01 -19.98
C PRO A 461 19.74 -22.53 -19.52
N GLY A 462 18.84 -21.69 -20.03
CA GLY A 462 18.71 -20.26 -19.63
C GLY A 462 18.09 -20.04 -18.27
N ASP A 463 17.25 -20.98 -17.85
CA ASP A 463 16.48 -20.91 -16.62
C ASP A 463 17.29 -21.22 -15.37
N LYS A 464 16.88 -20.62 -14.26
CA LYS A 464 17.45 -20.90 -12.95
C LYS A 464 16.56 -21.78 -12.11
N GLU A 465 17.18 -22.74 -11.42
CA GLU A 465 16.51 -23.62 -10.48
C GLU A 465 16.02 -22.86 -9.23
N TYR A 466 14.75 -23.03 -8.88
CA TYR A 466 14.17 -22.59 -7.60
C TYR A 466 14.51 -23.62 -6.51
N LYS A 467 15.59 -23.38 -5.79
CA LYS A 467 16.07 -24.30 -4.75
C LYS A 467 15.13 -24.32 -3.56
N THR A 468 14.71 -25.51 -3.13
CA THR A 468 13.87 -25.72 -1.96
C THR A 468 14.65 -25.80 -0.65
N ASN A 469 15.97 -26.03 -0.75
CA ASN A 469 16.87 -26.08 0.39
C ASN A 469 17.90 -24.94 0.28
N GLY A 470 17.94 -24.08 1.29
CA GLY A 470 18.90 -22.98 1.35
C GLY A 470 18.30 -21.63 1.03
N THR A 471 19.18 -20.69 0.68
CA THR A 471 18.83 -19.28 0.41
C THR A 471 19.00 -18.99 -1.08
N SER A 472 18.00 -18.40 -1.69
CA SER A 472 18.04 -17.89 -3.05
C SER A 472 17.98 -16.36 -3.05
N HIS A 473 18.75 -15.73 -3.95
CA HIS A 473 18.68 -14.30 -4.17
C HIS A 473 17.71 -14.02 -5.30
N MET A 474 16.70 -13.19 -5.02
CA MET A 474 15.70 -12.77 -6.01
C MET A 474 15.95 -11.32 -6.39
N ILE A 475 15.50 -10.98 -7.60
CA ILE A 475 15.41 -9.59 -8.05
C ILE A 475 13.97 -9.28 -8.46
N TRP A 476 13.62 -8.02 -8.39
CA TRP A 476 12.29 -7.54 -8.74
C TRP A 476 12.35 -6.14 -9.35
N ALA A 477 11.30 -5.77 -10.09
CA ALA A 477 11.14 -4.41 -10.59
C ALA A 477 9.67 -4.07 -10.78
N ILE A 478 9.36 -2.77 -10.71
CA ILE A 478 8.15 -2.16 -11.23
C ILE A 478 8.60 -1.25 -12.38
N GLY A 479 8.05 -1.41 -13.58
CA GLY A 479 8.44 -0.63 -14.72
C GLY A 479 7.33 -0.42 -15.73
N ARG A 480 7.60 0.36 -16.77
CA ARG A 480 6.66 0.66 -17.84
C ARG A 480 6.85 -0.26 -19.03
N LEU A 481 5.77 -0.50 -19.74
CA LEU A 481 5.76 -1.16 -21.04
C LEU A 481 5.84 -0.12 -22.16
N ASP A 482 6.49 -0.48 -23.23
CA ASP A 482 6.43 0.26 -24.49
C ASP A 482 5.14 -0.06 -25.28
N LYS A 483 4.96 0.55 -26.45
CA LYS A 483 3.79 0.30 -27.32
C LYS A 483 3.69 -1.14 -27.84
N LYS A 484 4.75 -1.91 -27.74
CA LYS A 484 4.78 -3.33 -28.14
C LYS A 484 4.60 -4.27 -26.97
N LYS A 485 4.32 -3.70 -25.78
CA LYS A 485 4.23 -4.41 -24.50
C LYS A 485 5.53 -5.13 -24.11
N GLU A 486 6.65 -4.53 -24.47
CA GLU A 486 7.98 -4.90 -23.99
C GLU A 486 8.44 -3.92 -22.88
N PRO A 487 9.33 -4.33 -21.97
CA PRO A 487 9.91 -3.45 -20.97
C PRO A 487 10.51 -2.20 -21.61
N PHE A 488 10.03 -1.04 -21.20
CA PHE A 488 10.55 0.24 -21.69
C PHE A 488 11.89 0.56 -21.06
N PHE A 489 12.87 0.86 -21.89
CA PHE A 489 14.14 1.47 -21.51
C PHE A 489 14.13 2.91 -21.95
N PRO A 490 14.41 3.87 -21.05
CA PRO A 490 14.48 5.29 -21.37
C PRO A 490 15.62 5.67 -22.31
#